data_4da40570080fb6ac0fa7d44c295e2c69
#
_entry.id   4da40570080fb6ac0fa7d44c295e2c69
#
_cell.length_a   1.000
_cell.length_b   1.000
_cell.length_c   1.000
_cell.angle_alpha   90.00
_cell.angle_beta   90.00
_cell.angle_gamma   90.00
#
_symmetry.space_group_name_H-M   'P 1'
#
loop_
_entity.id
_entity.type
_entity.pdbx_description
1 polymer ?
#
loop_
_entity_poly.entity_id
_entity_poly.type
_entity_poly.pdbx_seq_one_letter_code
_entity_poly.pdbx_strand_id
1 'polypeptide(L)'
;MSRQERVQQVMNAFGKKVIQQSRSNLTKGKKNTSKTLYNSLGYNLDVAKTGNFSLSFEMEEYGNYQDLGVSGTKKKYDTPFKYTNKRPPASAFGNWVVRKGLKGTRDAKGRFTSRKGLQFAIANHIFEQGIKPTKFFSRPFGIEYNRLPLDIAKAFELTQIEFEKKIK
;
A
#
# COMPACT_ATOMS: atom_id res chain seq x y z
N MET A 1 6.60 30.34 -17.40
CA MET A 1 6.17 29.48 -16.27
C MET A 1 6.79 30.01 -15.00
N SER A 2 5.99 30.31 -13.99
CA SER A 2 6.46 30.80 -12.70
C SER A 2 7.21 29.70 -11.92
N ARG A 3 8.01 30.08 -10.91
CA ARG A 3 8.66 29.11 -10.01
C ARG A 3 7.62 28.24 -9.32
N GLN A 4 6.51 28.81 -8.88
CA GLN A 4 5.43 28.11 -8.22
C GLN A 4 4.80 27.04 -9.13
N GLU A 5 4.54 27.36 -10.40
CA GLU A 5 4.03 26.41 -11.39
C GLU A 5 5.01 25.24 -11.62
N ARG A 6 6.33 25.52 -11.67
CA ARG A 6 7.33 24.46 -11.82
C ARG A 6 7.36 23.51 -10.61
N VAL A 7 7.29 24.04 -9.38
CA VAL A 7 7.21 23.22 -8.16
C VAL A 7 5.92 22.41 -8.15
N GLN A 8 4.79 23.01 -8.51
CA GLN A 8 3.52 22.31 -8.61
C GLN A 8 3.59 21.14 -9.60
N GLN A 9 4.25 21.32 -10.74
CA GLN A 9 4.47 20.23 -11.70
C GLN A 9 5.33 19.11 -11.13
N VAL A 10 6.41 19.43 -10.40
CA VAL A 10 7.26 18.44 -9.73
C VAL A 10 6.47 17.65 -8.72
N MET A 11 5.67 18.31 -7.87
CA MET A 11 4.83 17.66 -6.86
C MET A 11 3.77 16.75 -7.50
N ASN A 12 3.12 17.21 -8.57
CA ASN A 12 2.17 16.40 -9.33
C ASN A 12 2.85 15.18 -9.97
N ALA A 13 4.03 15.35 -10.55
CA ALA A 13 4.79 14.24 -11.13
C ALA A 13 5.18 13.21 -10.07
N PHE A 14 5.59 13.66 -8.89
CA PHE A 14 5.88 12.81 -7.74
C PHE A 14 4.64 12.00 -7.33
N GLY A 15 3.51 12.65 -7.05
CA GLY A 15 2.27 11.97 -6.67
C GLY A 15 1.82 10.95 -7.71
N LYS A 16 1.84 11.33 -8.99
CA LYS A 16 1.47 10.47 -10.12
C LYS A 16 2.36 9.22 -10.21
N LYS A 17 3.68 9.38 -10.08
CA LYS A 17 4.63 8.25 -10.12
C LYS A 17 4.42 7.28 -8.97
N VAL A 18 4.27 7.78 -7.74
CA VAL A 18 4.02 6.94 -6.56
C VAL A 18 2.75 6.10 -6.77
N ILE A 19 1.64 6.71 -7.20
CA ILE A 19 0.38 5.99 -7.46
C ILE A 19 0.53 4.96 -8.59
N GLN A 20 1.16 5.32 -9.71
CA GLN A 20 1.36 4.40 -10.84
C GLN A 20 2.18 3.17 -10.43
N GLN A 21 3.29 3.37 -9.70
CA GLN A 21 4.13 2.27 -9.24
C GLN A 21 3.42 1.41 -8.21
N SER A 22 2.66 2.03 -7.28
CA SER A 22 1.86 1.31 -6.29
C SER A 22 0.81 0.41 -6.94
N ARG A 23 0.09 0.93 -7.94
CA ARG A 23 -0.86 0.15 -8.74
C ARG A 23 -0.18 -0.99 -9.50
N SER A 24 0.97 -0.74 -10.08
CA SER A 24 1.78 -1.78 -10.76
C SER A 24 2.19 -2.88 -9.78
N ASN A 25 2.63 -2.52 -8.58
CA ASN A 25 3.03 -3.48 -7.54
C ASN A 25 1.85 -4.34 -7.08
N LEU A 26 0.65 -3.76 -6.90
CA LEU A 26 -0.57 -4.52 -6.57
C LEU A 26 -0.91 -5.54 -7.67
N THR A 27 -0.75 -5.15 -8.93
CA THR A 27 -1.02 -6.03 -10.08
C THR A 27 -0.01 -7.16 -10.16
N LYS A 28 1.29 -6.85 -10.10
CA LYS A 28 2.38 -7.84 -10.11
C LYS A 28 2.28 -8.80 -8.91
N GLY A 29 1.91 -8.28 -7.74
CA GLY A 29 1.70 -9.06 -6.52
C GLY A 29 0.40 -9.87 -6.50
N LYS A 30 -0.44 -9.81 -7.53
CA LYS A 30 -1.76 -10.46 -7.61
C LYS A 30 -2.67 -10.10 -6.42
N LYS A 31 -2.58 -8.84 -5.93
CA LYS A 31 -3.30 -8.33 -4.74
C LYS A 31 -4.53 -7.48 -5.07
N ASN A 32 -4.91 -7.37 -6.32
CA ASN A 32 -6.04 -6.57 -6.77
C ASN A 32 -7.25 -7.40 -7.23
N THR A 33 -7.61 -8.44 -6.46
CA THR A 33 -8.72 -9.35 -6.77
C THR A 33 -10.07 -8.63 -6.92
N SER A 34 -10.37 -7.66 -6.05
CA SER A 34 -11.57 -6.81 -6.15
C SER A 34 -11.31 -5.48 -6.86
N LYS A 35 -10.06 -5.13 -7.09
CA LYS A 35 -9.59 -3.82 -7.54
C LYS A 35 -10.00 -2.63 -6.66
N THR A 36 -10.65 -2.86 -5.52
CA THR A 36 -11.09 -1.79 -4.61
C THR A 36 -9.90 -0.95 -4.15
N LEU A 37 -8.85 -1.60 -3.60
CA LEU A 37 -7.64 -0.90 -3.18
C LEU A 37 -6.92 -0.23 -4.36
N TYR A 38 -6.84 -0.89 -5.51
CA TYR A 38 -6.24 -0.33 -6.72
C TYR A 38 -6.94 0.96 -7.18
N ASN A 39 -8.27 0.96 -7.14
CA ASN A 39 -9.08 2.11 -7.58
C ASN A 39 -9.09 3.25 -6.56
N SER A 40 -8.97 2.95 -5.24
CA SER A 40 -8.96 3.96 -4.18
C SER A 40 -7.62 4.69 -4.06
N LEU A 41 -6.54 4.16 -4.65
CA LEU A 41 -5.26 4.84 -4.63
C LEU A 41 -5.35 6.18 -5.36
N GLY A 42 -5.09 7.25 -4.65
CA GLY A 42 -5.09 8.62 -5.16
C GLY A 42 -4.09 9.51 -4.43
N TYR A 43 -3.97 10.72 -4.93
CA TYR A 43 -3.28 11.80 -4.22
C TYR A 43 -4.01 13.12 -4.44
N ASN A 44 -3.89 14.01 -3.48
CA ASN A 44 -4.38 15.38 -3.56
C ASN A 44 -3.22 16.35 -3.32
N LEU A 45 -3.13 17.39 -4.14
CA LEU A 45 -2.13 18.45 -4.03
C LEU A 45 -2.83 19.77 -3.76
N ASP A 46 -2.67 20.28 -2.55
CA ASP A 46 -3.16 21.59 -2.13
C ASP A 46 -2.05 22.63 -2.26
N VAL A 47 -2.40 23.76 -2.84
CA VAL A 47 -1.51 24.91 -2.99
C VAL A 47 -2.13 26.10 -2.25
N ALA A 48 -1.56 26.43 -1.10
CA ALA A 48 -2.02 27.57 -0.32
C ALA A 48 -1.69 28.89 -1.02
N LYS A 49 -2.49 29.94 -0.76
CA LYS A 49 -2.23 31.31 -1.26
C LYS A 49 -0.87 31.85 -0.83
N THR A 50 -0.32 31.33 0.28
CA THR A 50 1.01 31.65 0.81
C THR A 50 2.15 31.02 0.04
N GLY A 51 1.87 30.16 -0.97
CA GLY A 51 2.86 29.44 -1.75
C GLY A 51 3.30 28.11 -1.13
N ASN A 52 2.70 27.67 -0.03
CA ASN A 52 2.97 26.37 0.56
C ASN A 52 2.27 25.27 -0.22
N PHE A 53 2.95 24.13 -0.36
CA PHE A 53 2.42 22.93 -1.01
C PHE A 53 2.19 21.84 0.02
N SER A 54 1.03 21.18 -0.04
CA SER A 54 0.71 20.00 0.75
C SER A 54 0.24 18.91 -0.19
N LEU A 55 0.91 17.74 -0.16
CA LEU A 55 0.53 16.60 -0.96
C LEU A 55 0.17 15.44 -0.03
N SER A 56 -1.07 14.98 -0.14
CA SER A 56 -1.61 13.85 0.62
C SER A 56 -1.90 12.68 -0.30
N PHE A 57 -1.71 11.45 0.21
CA PHE A 57 -2.08 10.23 -0.48
C PHE A 57 -3.29 9.60 0.19
N GLU A 58 -4.17 9.05 -0.63
CA GLU A 58 -5.42 8.43 -0.20
C GLU A 58 -5.47 6.98 -0.66
N MET A 59 -5.99 6.11 0.20
CA MET A 59 -6.28 4.71 -0.12
C MET A 59 -7.27 4.14 0.90
N GLU A 60 -7.88 3.00 0.56
CA GLU A 60 -8.67 2.22 1.51
C GLU A 60 -7.85 1.88 2.77
N GLU A 61 -8.47 1.96 3.94
CA GLU A 61 -7.82 1.74 5.24
C GLU A 61 -7.06 0.42 5.32
N TYR A 62 -7.62 -0.66 4.77
CA TYR A 62 -6.96 -1.97 4.75
C TYR A 62 -5.69 -2.01 3.89
N GLY A 63 -5.44 -0.98 3.08
CA GLY A 63 -4.21 -0.82 2.32
C GLY A 63 -2.97 -0.78 3.23
N ASN A 64 -3.08 -0.17 4.41
CA ASN A 64 -2.01 -0.12 5.39
C ASN A 64 -1.60 -1.53 5.86
N TYR A 65 -2.58 -2.40 6.13
CA TYR A 65 -2.31 -3.79 6.52
C TYR A 65 -1.71 -4.61 5.37
N GLN A 66 -2.10 -4.30 4.14
CA GLN A 66 -1.54 -4.96 2.97
C GLN A 66 -0.11 -4.47 2.68
N ASP A 67 0.17 -3.20 2.89
CA ASP A 67 1.49 -2.60 2.66
C ASP A 67 2.50 -3.00 3.73
N LEU A 68 2.18 -2.74 4.99
CA LEU A 68 3.06 -2.95 6.14
C LEU A 68 3.00 -4.38 6.69
N GLY A 69 1.96 -5.14 6.32
CA GLY A 69 1.71 -6.46 6.85
C GLY A 69 1.09 -6.44 8.23
N VAL A 70 0.81 -7.63 8.75
CA VAL A 70 0.30 -7.86 10.11
C VAL A 70 1.00 -9.08 10.70
N SER A 71 1.61 -8.95 11.87
CA SER A 71 2.22 -10.09 12.57
C SER A 71 1.14 -11.08 13.02
N GLY A 72 1.38 -12.35 12.78
CA GLY A 72 0.57 -13.43 13.32
C GLY A 72 0.96 -13.78 14.77
N THR A 73 0.24 -14.73 15.34
CA THR A 73 0.57 -15.23 16.69
C THR A 73 1.86 -16.06 16.68
N LYS A 74 2.08 -16.84 15.62
CA LYS A 74 3.28 -17.69 15.45
C LYS A 74 4.39 -16.99 14.64
N LYS A 75 4.03 -16.23 13.60
CA LYS A 75 5.02 -15.55 12.74
C LYS A 75 4.99 -14.05 12.95
N LYS A 76 6.17 -13.47 13.17
CA LYS A 76 6.34 -12.03 13.36
C LYS A 76 6.90 -11.37 12.11
N TYR A 77 6.46 -10.14 11.87
CA TYR A 77 6.96 -9.25 10.84
C TYR A 77 7.36 -7.91 11.49
N ASP A 78 8.21 -7.16 10.82
CA ASP A 78 8.53 -5.79 11.20
C ASP A 78 7.36 -4.87 10.79
N THR A 79 6.38 -4.75 11.68
CA THR A 79 5.12 -4.00 11.47
C THR A 79 4.49 -3.63 12.81
N PRO A 80 3.82 -2.46 12.92
CA PRO A 80 3.10 -2.09 14.13
C PRO A 80 1.83 -2.95 14.35
N PHE A 81 1.35 -3.64 13.32
CA PHE A 81 0.11 -4.41 13.37
C PHE A 81 0.36 -5.86 13.79
N LYS A 82 -0.47 -6.38 14.69
CA LYS A 82 -0.36 -7.76 15.18
C LYS A 82 -1.70 -8.35 15.57
N TYR A 83 -1.88 -9.63 15.31
CA TYR A 83 -2.93 -10.41 15.92
C TYR A 83 -2.50 -10.81 17.35
N THR A 84 -3.42 -10.67 18.31
CA THR A 84 -3.21 -11.07 19.71
C THR A 84 -4.20 -12.17 20.10
N ASN A 85 -5.39 -11.80 20.53
CA ASN A 85 -6.39 -12.72 21.07
C ASN A 85 -7.55 -12.97 20.11
N LYS A 86 -7.78 -12.09 19.13
CA LYS A 86 -8.95 -12.13 18.27
C LYS A 86 -8.55 -12.51 16.84
N ARG A 87 -9.10 -13.64 16.40
CA ARG A 87 -8.96 -14.11 15.01
C ARG A 87 -9.86 -13.31 14.08
N PRO A 88 -9.46 -13.07 12.83
CA PRO A 88 -10.34 -12.46 11.85
C PRO A 88 -11.57 -13.36 11.61
N PRO A 89 -12.77 -12.79 11.42
CA PRO A 89 -13.98 -13.57 11.19
C PRO A 89 -13.87 -14.35 9.87
N ALA A 90 -14.22 -15.65 9.90
CA ALA A 90 -14.15 -16.51 8.73
C ALA A 90 -15.02 -16.00 7.56
N SER A 91 -16.15 -15.36 7.87
CA SER A 91 -17.07 -14.76 6.89
C SER A 91 -16.43 -13.68 6.03
N ALA A 92 -15.42 -12.97 6.53
CA ALA A 92 -14.68 -11.94 5.77
C ALA A 92 -14.00 -12.51 4.51
N PHE A 93 -13.72 -13.81 4.48
CA PHE A 93 -13.05 -14.48 3.36
C PHE A 93 -14.01 -15.07 2.33
N GLY A 94 -15.33 -14.98 2.53
CA GLY A 94 -16.32 -15.60 1.66
C GLY A 94 -16.21 -15.18 0.21
N ASN A 95 -16.30 -13.88 -0.06
CA ASN A 95 -16.19 -13.32 -1.40
C ASN A 95 -14.79 -13.51 -2.01
N TRP A 96 -13.75 -13.46 -1.19
CA TRP A 96 -12.38 -13.66 -1.65
C TRP A 96 -12.15 -15.09 -2.12
N VAL A 97 -12.64 -16.10 -1.39
CA VAL A 97 -12.57 -17.52 -1.77
C VAL A 97 -13.24 -17.75 -3.12
N VAL A 98 -14.43 -17.16 -3.34
CA VAL A 98 -15.16 -17.29 -4.62
C VAL A 98 -14.40 -16.63 -5.77
N ARG A 99 -13.95 -15.38 -5.59
CA ARG A 99 -13.23 -14.64 -6.64
C ARG A 99 -11.90 -15.27 -7.02
N LYS A 100 -11.23 -15.93 -6.07
CA LYS A 100 -9.99 -16.68 -6.32
C LYS A 100 -10.23 -18.07 -6.87
N GLY A 101 -11.48 -18.51 -7.01
CA GLY A 101 -11.82 -19.85 -7.48
C GLY A 101 -11.26 -20.96 -6.59
N LEU A 102 -11.07 -20.69 -5.29
CA LEU A 102 -10.53 -21.67 -4.36
C LEU A 102 -11.56 -22.74 -4.10
N LYS A 103 -11.20 -23.96 -4.46
CA LYS A 103 -11.99 -25.17 -4.20
C LYS A 103 -11.50 -25.80 -2.89
N GLY A 104 -12.44 -26.38 -2.12
CA GLY A 104 -12.07 -27.18 -0.97
C GLY A 104 -11.24 -28.40 -1.38
N THR A 105 -10.30 -28.77 -0.52
CA THR A 105 -9.54 -30.02 -0.67
C THR A 105 -10.35 -31.17 -0.07
N ARG A 106 -10.00 -32.41 -0.42
CA ARG A 106 -10.54 -33.60 0.26
C ARG A 106 -9.79 -33.82 1.59
N ASP A 107 -10.51 -34.18 2.64
CA ASP A 107 -9.91 -34.61 3.88
C ASP A 107 -9.32 -36.03 3.77
N ALA A 108 -8.67 -36.53 4.82
CA ALA A 108 -8.09 -37.87 4.85
C ALA A 108 -9.11 -39.00 4.61
N LYS A 109 -10.42 -38.70 4.77
CA LYS A 109 -11.53 -39.64 4.50
C LYS A 109 -12.16 -39.41 3.12
N GLY A 110 -11.54 -38.62 2.24
CA GLY A 110 -12.02 -38.33 0.89
C GLY A 110 -13.19 -37.36 0.80
N ARG A 111 -13.66 -36.74 1.88
CA ARG A 111 -14.78 -35.80 1.90
C ARG A 111 -14.31 -34.40 1.53
N PHE A 112 -15.10 -33.68 0.74
CA PHE A 112 -14.81 -32.28 0.42
C PHE A 112 -14.92 -31.39 1.65
N THR A 113 -13.89 -30.56 1.86
CA THR A 113 -13.94 -29.46 2.81
C THR A 113 -15.03 -28.47 2.38
N SER A 114 -15.98 -28.19 3.25
CA SER A 114 -17.03 -27.21 2.96
C SER A 114 -16.44 -25.81 2.76
N ARG A 115 -17.17 -24.94 2.04
CA ARG A 115 -16.75 -23.54 1.86
C ARG A 115 -16.53 -22.83 3.20
N LYS A 116 -17.39 -23.08 4.19
CA LYS A 116 -17.24 -22.56 5.56
C LYS A 116 -15.96 -23.09 6.23
N GLY A 117 -15.68 -24.38 6.07
CA GLY A 117 -14.43 -24.98 6.57
C GLY A 117 -13.19 -24.36 5.94
N LEU A 118 -13.21 -24.08 4.63
CA LEU A 118 -12.11 -23.41 3.94
C LEU A 118 -11.91 -21.97 4.46
N GLN A 119 -12.98 -21.19 4.62
CA GLN A 119 -12.93 -19.84 5.19
C GLN A 119 -12.35 -19.86 6.61
N PHE A 120 -12.73 -20.84 7.42
CA PHE A 120 -12.22 -21.00 8.76
C PHE A 120 -10.73 -21.35 8.77
N ALA A 121 -10.29 -22.27 7.91
CA ALA A 121 -8.88 -22.62 7.75
C ALA A 121 -8.03 -21.40 7.32
N ILE A 122 -8.53 -20.57 6.40
CA ILE A 122 -7.88 -19.34 5.97
C ILE A 122 -7.79 -18.34 7.14
N ALA A 123 -8.86 -18.15 7.89
CA ALA A 123 -8.88 -17.28 9.06
C ALA A 123 -7.85 -17.71 10.12
N ASN A 124 -7.75 -19.03 10.40
CA ASN A 124 -6.73 -19.58 11.29
C ASN A 124 -5.31 -19.35 10.76
N HIS A 125 -5.09 -19.65 9.49
CA HIS A 125 -3.79 -19.44 8.87
C HIS A 125 -3.34 -17.98 8.97
N ILE A 126 -4.22 -17.03 8.66
CA ILE A 126 -3.92 -15.59 8.79
C ILE A 126 -3.68 -15.20 10.25
N PHE A 127 -4.44 -15.73 11.19
CA PHE A 127 -4.24 -15.48 12.62
C PHE A 127 -2.87 -15.94 13.10
N GLU A 128 -2.42 -17.12 12.64
CA GLU A 128 -1.15 -17.72 13.06
C GLU A 128 0.06 -17.12 12.28
N GLN A 129 -0.05 -17.03 10.95
CA GLN A 129 1.05 -16.63 10.10
C GLN A 129 1.08 -15.12 9.81
N GLY A 130 -0.02 -14.41 10.09
CA GLY A 130 -0.15 -13.00 9.77
C GLY A 130 -0.33 -12.72 8.28
N ILE A 131 -0.16 -11.46 7.92
CA ILE A 131 -0.18 -10.96 6.54
C ILE A 131 1.22 -10.46 6.21
N LYS A 132 1.87 -11.09 5.24
CA LYS A 132 3.21 -10.68 4.80
C LYS A 132 3.19 -9.26 4.22
N PRO A 133 4.11 -8.35 4.65
CA PRO A 133 4.25 -7.03 4.07
C PRO A 133 4.49 -7.10 2.57
N THR A 134 3.78 -6.31 1.79
CA THR A 134 4.00 -6.22 0.35
C THR A 134 4.82 -5.01 -0.05
N LYS A 135 4.81 -3.96 0.79
CA LYS A 135 5.46 -2.67 0.56
C LYS A 135 5.09 -2.08 -0.81
N PHE A 136 3.83 -2.30 -1.23
CA PHE A 136 3.37 -1.89 -2.55
C PHE A 136 3.33 -0.37 -2.70
N PHE A 137 3.09 0.35 -1.60
CA PHE A 137 3.03 1.80 -1.53
C PHE A 137 4.28 2.40 -0.88
N SER A 138 4.68 1.91 0.30
CA SER A 138 5.80 2.49 1.07
C SER A 138 7.13 2.44 0.32
N ARG A 139 7.38 1.39 -0.46
CA ARG A 139 8.62 1.28 -1.25
C ARG A 139 8.70 2.30 -2.40
N PRO A 140 7.71 2.40 -3.31
CA PRO A 140 7.74 3.43 -4.35
C PRO A 140 7.72 4.85 -3.77
N PHE A 141 6.96 5.08 -2.69
CA PHE A 141 6.97 6.35 -1.99
C PHE A 141 8.38 6.73 -1.54
N GLY A 142 9.08 5.86 -0.83
CA GLY A 142 10.45 6.13 -0.36
C GLY A 142 11.43 6.41 -1.48
N ILE A 143 11.36 5.65 -2.58
CA ILE A 143 12.23 5.85 -3.75
C ILE A 143 12.01 7.24 -4.37
N GLU A 144 10.76 7.61 -4.62
CA GLU A 144 10.45 8.90 -5.25
C GLU A 144 10.66 10.06 -4.28
N TYR A 145 10.39 9.87 -2.98
CA TYR A 145 10.61 10.87 -1.94
C TYR A 145 12.10 11.26 -1.83
N ASN A 146 13.00 10.29 -1.92
CA ASN A 146 14.45 10.56 -1.89
C ASN A 146 14.94 11.38 -3.08
N ARG A 147 14.20 11.40 -4.19
CA ARG A 147 14.51 12.20 -5.39
C ARG A 147 13.90 13.58 -5.35
N LEU A 148 12.78 13.72 -4.62
CA LEU A 148 11.97 14.93 -4.60
C LEU A 148 12.76 16.21 -4.24
N PRO A 149 13.70 16.23 -3.27
CA PRO A 149 14.48 17.42 -2.96
C PRO A 149 15.30 17.95 -4.15
N LEU A 150 15.92 17.05 -4.91
CA LEU A 150 16.69 17.43 -6.09
C LEU A 150 15.81 17.95 -7.22
N ASP A 151 14.64 17.36 -7.43
CA ASP A 151 13.69 17.78 -8.45
C ASP A 151 13.09 19.16 -8.11
N ILE A 152 12.82 19.42 -6.83
CA ILE A 152 12.42 20.74 -6.33
C ILE A 152 13.54 21.76 -6.50
N ALA A 153 14.79 21.42 -6.16
CA ALA A 153 15.92 22.31 -6.32
C ALA A 153 16.09 22.74 -7.78
N LYS A 154 15.96 21.82 -8.73
CA LYS A 154 15.95 22.12 -10.17
C LYS A 154 14.81 23.07 -10.57
N ALA A 155 13.60 22.87 -10.01
CA ALA A 155 12.46 23.73 -10.27
C ALA A 155 12.68 25.17 -9.78
N PHE A 156 13.50 25.37 -8.74
CA PHE A 156 13.93 26.67 -8.25
C PHE A 156 15.18 27.22 -8.96
N GLU A 157 15.72 26.48 -9.92
CA GLU A 157 16.99 26.84 -10.59
C GLU A 157 18.17 26.95 -9.60
N LEU A 158 18.12 26.14 -8.54
CA LEU A 158 19.20 26.06 -7.56
C LEU A 158 20.18 24.97 -7.95
N THR A 159 21.46 25.22 -7.71
CA THR A 159 22.45 24.15 -7.75
C THR A 159 22.29 23.24 -6.53
N GLN A 160 22.73 21.98 -6.65
CA GLN A 160 22.67 21.04 -5.53
C GLN A 160 23.38 21.58 -4.28
N ILE A 161 24.52 22.26 -4.47
CA ILE A 161 25.31 22.86 -3.38
C ILE A 161 24.55 23.98 -2.67
N GLU A 162 23.86 24.84 -3.43
CA GLU A 162 23.05 25.92 -2.87
C GLU A 162 21.83 25.40 -2.11
N PHE A 163 21.23 24.33 -2.59
CA PHE A 163 20.09 23.68 -1.93
C PHE A 163 20.50 23.07 -0.59
N GLU A 164 21.60 22.31 -0.55
CA GLU A 164 22.12 21.69 0.67
C GLU A 164 22.52 22.71 1.74
N LYS A 165 23.02 23.90 1.34
CA LYS A 165 23.32 25.00 2.26
C LYS A 165 22.09 25.65 2.87
N LYS A 166 20.93 25.63 2.20
CA LYS A 166 19.69 26.24 2.69
C LYS A 166 18.89 25.32 3.63
N ILE A 167 19.16 24.02 3.63
CA ILE A 167 18.48 23.05 4.49
C ILE A 167 19.20 22.88 5.85
N LYS A 168 20.49 23.24 5.94
CA LYS A 168 21.25 23.27 7.20
C LYS A 168 20.99 24.54 7.98
#